data_ae6d7a85ad40620bc4cca5ce2a88c87e
#
_entry.id   ae6d7a85ad40620bc4cca5ce2a88c87e
#
_cell.length_a   1.000
_cell.length_b   1.000
_cell.length_c   1.000
_cell.angle_alpha   90.00
_cell.angle_beta   90.00
_cell.angle_gamma   90.00
#
_symmetry.space_group_name_H-M   'P 1'
#
loop_
_entity.id
_entity.type
_entity.pdbx_description
1 polymer ?
#
loop_
_entity_poly.entity_id
_entity_poly.type
_entity_poly.pdbx_seq_one_letter_code
_entity_poly.pdbx_strand_id
1 'polypeptide(L)'
;MTMSSLNAPALELRGISKSYGTVRAVKPLDLVVPQGATYGLLGPNGAGKTTTIRMVLRILTPDTGTILILGRPQSQEGLDRIGYLPEERGVYRRMKVRALLAFFAELKGVRRRDSRPRIDRWLERMELADRADSKLEELSKGNQQKVQFIGSILHEPEIMVLDEPFSGLDPINQRVLREIITELKAAGRTIIFSTHIIEHAERICDHVAIIARGSKVADGPIAAVKREHGEEYVAIRLEQWTADAVSVVRRLAGVARVREHGTELEVALRDGADPQRLLHELVATGVRLRRFEVTEPSLEQIFIERVGARDADVPAEELAHV
;
A
#
# COMPACT_ATOMS: atom_id res chain seq x y z
N MET A 1 -3.61 23.87 -27.72
CA MET A 1 -3.31 23.09 -26.51
C MET A 1 -4.38 23.39 -25.50
N THR A 2 -5.32 22.47 -25.35
CA THR A 2 -6.52 22.64 -24.54
C THR A 2 -6.17 22.59 -23.03
N MET A 3 -6.66 23.54 -22.26
CA MET A 3 -6.49 23.68 -20.80
C MET A 3 -7.03 22.51 -19.94
N SER A 4 -7.36 21.37 -20.56
CA SER A 4 -7.96 20.19 -19.91
C SER A 4 -6.95 19.17 -19.35
N SER A 5 -5.63 19.35 -19.52
CA SER A 5 -4.63 18.35 -19.13
C SER A 5 -4.03 18.54 -17.74
N LEU A 6 -4.24 19.66 -17.09
CA LEU A 6 -3.65 19.99 -15.79
C LEU A 6 -4.39 19.34 -14.58
N ASN A 7 -5.54 18.70 -14.80
CA ASN A 7 -6.37 18.14 -13.73
C ASN A 7 -6.79 16.66 -13.96
N ALA A 8 -6.26 16.00 -14.98
CA ALA A 8 -6.62 14.60 -15.24
C ALA A 8 -5.91 13.68 -14.21
N PRO A 9 -6.60 12.65 -13.67
CA PRO A 9 -5.95 11.69 -12.78
C PRO A 9 -4.81 10.95 -13.49
N ALA A 10 -3.83 10.47 -12.70
CA ALA A 10 -2.73 9.65 -13.23
C ALA A 10 -3.25 8.31 -13.75
N LEU A 11 -4.18 7.71 -13.02
CA LEU A 11 -4.86 6.46 -13.40
C LEU A 11 -6.34 6.57 -13.05
N GLU A 12 -7.20 6.11 -13.95
CA GLU A 12 -8.64 5.99 -13.71
C GLU A 12 -9.13 4.64 -14.23
N LEU A 13 -9.74 3.87 -13.35
CA LEU A 13 -10.39 2.61 -13.65
C LEU A 13 -11.90 2.83 -13.61
N ARG A 14 -12.61 2.43 -14.65
CA ARG A 14 -14.07 2.58 -14.75
C ARG A 14 -14.70 1.22 -14.96
N GLY A 15 -15.27 0.65 -13.92
CA GLY A 15 -16.02 -0.62 -13.94
C GLY A 15 -15.21 -1.79 -14.48
N ILE A 16 -13.87 -1.82 -14.27
CA ILE A 16 -13.04 -2.92 -14.75
C ILE A 16 -13.34 -4.19 -13.96
N SER A 17 -13.41 -5.33 -14.64
CA SER A 17 -13.59 -6.62 -13.99
C SER A 17 -12.72 -7.70 -14.63
N LYS A 18 -12.48 -8.80 -13.88
CA LYS A 18 -11.76 -9.96 -14.36
C LYS A 18 -12.22 -11.24 -13.66
N SER A 19 -12.52 -12.26 -14.47
CA SER A 19 -12.87 -13.60 -14.00
C SER A 19 -11.92 -14.64 -14.59
N TYR A 20 -11.66 -15.70 -13.84
CA TYR A 20 -10.93 -16.88 -14.25
C TYR A 20 -11.84 -18.10 -14.01
N GLY A 21 -12.47 -18.61 -15.06
CA GLY A 21 -13.50 -19.63 -14.92
C GLY A 21 -14.66 -19.13 -14.05
N THR A 22 -14.90 -19.81 -12.94
CA THR A 22 -15.96 -19.43 -11.96
C THR A 22 -15.52 -18.37 -10.95
N VAL A 23 -14.21 -18.11 -10.82
CA VAL A 23 -13.66 -17.19 -9.82
C VAL A 23 -13.64 -15.75 -10.35
N ARG A 24 -14.38 -14.85 -9.72
CA ARG A 24 -14.33 -13.41 -9.99
C ARG A 24 -13.18 -12.78 -9.21
N ALA A 25 -11.98 -12.74 -9.82
CA ALA A 25 -10.79 -12.19 -9.20
C ALA A 25 -10.86 -10.67 -8.97
N VAL A 26 -11.53 -9.95 -9.88
CA VAL A 26 -11.85 -8.51 -9.73
C VAL A 26 -13.29 -8.32 -10.17
N LYS A 27 -14.14 -7.91 -9.24
CA LYS A 27 -15.51 -7.48 -9.49
C LYS A 27 -15.49 -6.05 -10.05
N PRO A 28 -16.60 -5.50 -10.63
CA PRO A 28 -16.57 -4.16 -11.19
C PRO A 28 -15.95 -3.15 -10.24
N LEU A 29 -14.80 -2.61 -10.65
CA LEU A 29 -13.93 -1.76 -9.85
C LEU A 29 -13.77 -0.39 -10.50
N ASP A 30 -14.16 0.65 -9.76
CA ASP A 30 -13.87 2.04 -10.05
C ASP A 30 -12.80 2.54 -9.10
N LEU A 31 -11.77 3.22 -9.64
CA LEU A 31 -10.66 3.74 -8.87
C LEU A 31 -10.04 4.95 -9.55
N VAL A 32 -9.72 5.98 -8.78
CA VAL A 32 -9.08 7.20 -9.28
C VAL A 32 -7.83 7.50 -8.49
N VAL A 33 -6.68 7.54 -9.18
CA VAL A 33 -5.38 7.87 -8.60
C VAL A 33 -5.01 9.30 -9.00
N PRO A 34 -4.94 10.25 -8.05
CA PRO A 34 -4.51 11.61 -8.34
C PRO A 34 -3.05 11.65 -8.83
N GLN A 35 -2.72 12.64 -9.68
CA GLN A 35 -1.33 12.87 -10.07
C GLN A 35 -0.48 13.33 -8.86
N GLY A 36 0.77 12.86 -8.80
CA GLY A 36 1.72 13.18 -7.75
C GLY A 36 1.42 12.53 -6.39
N ALA A 37 0.35 11.75 -6.28
CA ALA A 37 0.00 11.06 -5.06
C ALA A 37 0.74 9.72 -4.91
N THR A 38 0.95 9.31 -3.66
CA THR A 38 1.28 7.92 -3.33
C THR A 38 0.01 7.20 -2.92
N TYR A 39 -0.35 6.18 -3.70
CA TYR A 39 -1.60 5.44 -3.61
C TYR A 39 -1.35 3.97 -3.24
N GLY A 40 -1.88 3.53 -2.11
CA GLY A 40 -1.77 2.16 -1.62
C GLY A 40 -2.96 1.29 -2.08
N LEU A 41 -2.66 0.16 -2.71
CA LEU A 41 -3.65 -0.87 -3.03
C LEU A 41 -3.53 -1.98 -1.99
N LEU A 42 -4.40 -1.96 -0.97
CA LEU A 42 -4.31 -2.80 0.20
C LEU A 42 -5.25 -3.99 0.11
N GLY A 43 -4.83 -5.12 0.66
CA GLY A 43 -5.70 -6.30 0.72
C GLY A 43 -4.92 -7.59 1.01
N PRO A 44 -5.60 -8.66 1.43
CA PRO A 44 -4.96 -9.95 1.62
C PRO A 44 -4.47 -10.54 0.30
N ASN A 45 -3.73 -11.64 0.38
CA ASN A 45 -3.36 -12.40 -0.80
C ASN A 45 -4.63 -12.93 -1.48
N GLY A 46 -4.66 -12.91 -2.82
CA GLY A 46 -5.87 -13.30 -3.56
C GLY A 46 -6.98 -12.23 -3.63
N ALA A 47 -6.82 -11.07 -3.01
CA ALA A 47 -7.84 -10.01 -3.04
C ALA A 47 -8.10 -9.40 -4.43
N GLY A 48 -7.21 -9.62 -5.42
CA GLY A 48 -7.31 -9.07 -6.77
C GLY A 48 -6.34 -7.92 -7.06
N LYS A 49 -5.44 -7.57 -6.14
CA LYS A 49 -4.46 -6.48 -6.30
C LYS A 49 -3.57 -6.66 -7.54
N THR A 50 -2.82 -7.75 -7.60
CA THR A 50 -1.92 -8.07 -8.73
C THR A 50 -2.68 -8.22 -10.05
N THR A 51 -3.90 -8.79 -10.03
CA THR A 51 -4.77 -8.85 -11.22
C THR A 51 -5.14 -7.45 -11.70
N THR A 52 -5.49 -6.54 -10.80
CA THR A 52 -5.78 -5.14 -11.13
C THR A 52 -4.55 -4.45 -11.74
N ILE A 53 -3.38 -4.60 -11.11
CA ILE A 53 -2.11 -4.08 -11.64
C ILE A 53 -1.81 -4.64 -13.04
N ARG A 54 -1.96 -5.95 -13.25
CA ARG A 54 -1.73 -6.58 -14.55
C ARG A 54 -2.69 -6.08 -15.63
N MET A 55 -3.93 -5.71 -15.29
CA MET A 55 -4.87 -5.06 -16.21
C MET A 55 -4.42 -3.62 -16.54
N VAL A 56 -3.97 -2.84 -15.55
CA VAL A 56 -3.41 -1.49 -15.76
C VAL A 56 -2.20 -1.51 -16.67
N LEU A 57 -1.38 -2.54 -16.59
CA LEU A 57 -0.17 -2.71 -17.41
C LEU A 57 -0.44 -3.39 -18.77
N ARG A 58 -1.71 -3.69 -19.09
CA ARG A 58 -2.11 -4.40 -20.32
C ARG A 58 -1.45 -5.78 -20.46
N ILE A 59 -1.00 -6.38 -19.35
CA ILE A 59 -0.56 -7.79 -19.28
C ILE A 59 -1.79 -8.69 -19.34
N LEU A 60 -2.91 -8.23 -18.76
CA LEU A 60 -4.21 -8.86 -18.82
C LEU A 60 -5.23 -7.91 -19.43
N THR A 61 -6.14 -8.43 -20.24
CA THR A 61 -7.29 -7.65 -20.74
C THR A 61 -8.42 -7.76 -19.72
N PRO A 62 -9.02 -6.66 -19.26
CA PRO A 62 -10.22 -6.71 -18.45
C PRO A 62 -11.39 -7.31 -19.24
N ASP A 63 -12.30 -7.99 -18.55
CA ASP A 63 -13.51 -8.56 -19.16
C ASP A 63 -14.54 -7.45 -19.44
N THR A 64 -14.59 -6.41 -18.58
CA THR A 64 -15.44 -5.22 -18.74
C THR A 64 -14.68 -3.98 -18.30
N GLY A 65 -15.27 -2.82 -18.64
CA GLY A 65 -14.78 -1.53 -18.17
C GLY A 65 -13.66 -0.94 -19.04
N THR A 66 -13.13 0.19 -18.58
CA THR A 66 -12.10 0.96 -19.29
C THR A 66 -11.04 1.47 -18.34
N ILE A 67 -9.82 1.62 -18.85
CA ILE A 67 -8.66 2.13 -18.12
C ILE A 67 -8.15 3.37 -18.83
N LEU A 68 -8.01 4.47 -18.09
CA LEU A 68 -7.39 5.69 -18.58
C LEU A 68 -6.08 5.93 -17.83
N ILE A 69 -5.04 6.29 -18.58
CA ILE A 69 -3.72 6.67 -18.07
C ILE A 69 -3.50 8.12 -18.46
N LEU A 70 -3.26 8.98 -17.47
CA LEU A 70 -3.08 10.43 -17.66
C LEU A 70 -4.23 11.06 -18.47
N GLY A 71 -5.47 10.62 -18.17
CA GLY A 71 -6.70 11.10 -18.80
C GLY A 71 -6.96 10.58 -20.23
N ARG A 72 -6.12 9.67 -20.75
CA ARG A 72 -6.27 9.07 -22.10
C ARG A 72 -6.54 7.57 -21.99
N PRO A 73 -7.30 6.98 -22.93
CA PRO A 73 -7.45 5.53 -22.99
C PRO A 73 -6.08 4.83 -22.99
N GLN A 74 -6.02 3.68 -22.33
CA GLN A 74 -4.81 2.87 -22.23
C GLN A 74 -4.18 2.62 -23.61
N SER A 75 -2.94 2.99 -23.78
CA SER A 75 -2.17 2.87 -25.02
C SER A 75 -0.71 2.52 -24.73
N GLN A 76 0.05 2.15 -25.76
CA GLN A 76 1.49 1.89 -25.59
C GLN A 76 2.21 3.15 -25.12
N GLU A 77 1.88 4.32 -25.66
CA GLU A 77 2.46 5.61 -25.23
C GLU A 77 2.22 5.86 -23.72
N GLY A 78 1.01 5.56 -23.22
CA GLY A 78 0.71 5.65 -21.79
C GLY A 78 1.54 4.66 -20.96
N LEU A 79 1.70 3.42 -21.43
CA LEU A 79 2.49 2.38 -20.76
C LEU A 79 4.00 2.68 -20.74
N ASP A 80 4.50 3.38 -21.74
CA ASP A 80 5.92 3.79 -21.77
C ASP A 80 6.25 4.83 -20.68
N ARG A 81 5.23 5.54 -20.17
CA ARG A 81 5.33 6.48 -19.05
C ARG A 81 5.19 5.80 -17.67
N ILE A 82 4.99 4.49 -17.64
CA ILE A 82 4.87 3.69 -16.41
C ILE A 82 6.14 2.89 -16.16
N GLY A 83 6.68 3.01 -14.95
CA GLY A 83 7.67 2.10 -14.38
C GLY A 83 6.95 0.99 -13.59
N TYR A 84 7.34 -0.25 -13.80
CA TYR A 84 6.73 -1.40 -13.13
C TYR A 84 7.76 -2.26 -12.40
N LEU A 85 7.51 -2.49 -11.13
CA LEU A 85 8.19 -3.48 -10.31
C LEU A 85 7.24 -4.65 -10.04
N PRO A 86 7.44 -5.82 -10.61
CA PRO A 86 6.64 -7.02 -10.32
C PRO A 86 7.00 -7.63 -8.96
N GLU A 87 6.03 -8.32 -8.36
CA GLU A 87 6.26 -9.14 -7.17
C GLU A 87 7.21 -10.31 -7.46
N GLU A 88 7.05 -10.95 -8.64
CA GLU A 88 7.86 -12.10 -9.05
C GLU A 88 9.26 -11.67 -9.45
N ARG A 89 10.26 -12.36 -8.91
CA ARG A 89 11.68 -12.11 -9.17
C ARG A 89 12.18 -13.02 -10.29
N GLY A 90 12.82 -12.44 -11.28
CA GLY A 90 13.75 -13.25 -11.98
C GLY A 90 13.53 -13.58 -13.42
N VAL A 91 13.36 -12.58 -14.21
CA VAL A 91 13.67 -12.68 -15.64
C VAL A 91 15.17 -12.42 -15.81
N TYR A 92 15.88 -13.25 -16.60
CA TYR A 92 17.30 -13.08 -16.94
C TYR A 92 18.32 -13.26 -15.81
N ARG A 93 18.14 -14.28 -14.96
CA ARG A 93 19.01 -14.59 -13.80
C ARG A 93 20.50 -14.66 -14.12
N ARG A 94 20.87 -15.11 -15.34
CA ARG A 94 22.26 -15.27 -15.78
C ARG A 94 22.91 -14.01 -16.33
N MET A 95 22.13 -12.93 -16.53
CA MET A 95 22.70 -11.65 -16.97
C MET A 95 23.45 -10.97 -15.84
N LYS A 96 24.53 -10.26 -16.19
CA LYS A 96 25.20 -9.34 -15.28
C LYS A 96 24.29 -8.18 -14.95
N VAL A 97 24.32 -7.69 -13.70
CA VAL A 97 23.45 -6.60 -13.21
C VAL A 97 23.47 -5.39 -14.13
N ARG A 98 24.65 -4.88 -14.48
CA ARG A 98 24.79 -3.71 -15.37
C ARG A 98 24.20 -3.97 -16.76
N ALA A 99 24.42 -5.15 -17.31
CA ALA A 99 23.88 -5.51 -18.63
C ALA A 99 22.35 -5.62 -18.60
N LEU A 100 21.80 -6.17 -17.54
CA LEU A 100 20.36 -6.27 -17.33
C LEU A 100 19.71 -4.88 -17.21
N LEU A 101 20.30 -3.99 -16.42
CA LEU A 101 19.81 -2.62 -16.25
C LEU A 101 19.88 -1.82 -17.57
N ALA A 102 20.98 -1.99 -18.34
CA ALA A 102 21.10 -1.37 -19.66
C ALA A 102 20.03 -1.90 -20.62
N PHE A 103 19.76 -3.20 -20.60
CA PHE A 103 18.70 -3.81 -21.40
C PHE A 103 17.31 -3.26 -21.05
N PHE A 104 16.97 -3.13 -19.75
CA PHE A 104 15.68 -2.53 -19.35
C PHE A 104 15.56 -1.06 -19.76
N ALA A 105 16.65 -0.30 -19.66
CA ALA A 105 16.67 1.09 -20.09
C ALA A 105 16.45 1.21 -21.60
N GLU A 106 17.11 0.38 -22.40
CA GLU A 106 16.96 0.33 -23.87
C GLU A 106 15.55 -0.07 -24.30
N LEU A 107 14.93 -1.05 -23.63
CA LEU A 107 13.54 -1.45 -23.86
C LEU A 107 12.54 -0.29 -23.67
N LYS A 108 12.86 0.64 -22.76
CA LYS A 108 12.08 1.85 -22.49
C LYS A 108 12.57 3.08 -23.29
N GLY A 109 13.39 2.86 -24.34
CA GLY A 109 13.82 3.92 -25.25
C GLY A 109 14.92 4.84 -24.72
N VAL A 110 15.54 4.52 -23.57
CA VAL A 110 16.66 5.31 -23.03
C VAL A 110 17.92 4.96 -23.81
N ARG A 111 18.52 5.98 -24.44
CA ARG A 111 19.76 5.77 -25.24
C ARG A 111 20.90 5.31 -24.34
N ARG A 112 21.72 4.40 -24.84
CA ARG A 112 22.83 3.79 -24.10
C ARG A 112 23.80 4.81 -23.48
N ARG A 113 24.07 5.93 -24.13
CA ARG A 113 24.91 7.01 -23.62
C ARG A 113 24.30 7.67 -22.36
N ASP A 114 22.96 7.71 -22.28
CA ASP A 114 22.20 8.37 -21.21
C ASP A 114 21.90 7.37 -20.06
N SER A 115 21.78 6.07 -20.38
CA SER A 115 21.47 5.02 -19.39
C SER A 115 22.65 4.70 -18.47
N ARG A 116 23.89 4.70 -19.01
CA ARG A 116 25.08 4.31 -18.23
C ARG A 116 25.29 5.16 -16.97
N PRO A 117 25.36 6.51 -17.04
CA PRO A 117 25.52 7.33 -15.83
C PRO A 117 24.34 7.23 -14.87
N ARG A 118 23.11 6.98 -15.38
CA ARG A 118 21.94 6.73 -14.53
C ARG A 118 22.09 5.40 -13.77
N ILE A 119 22.51 4.34 -14.46
CA ILE A 119 22.74 3.01 -13.87
C ILE A 119 23.80 3.12 -12.77
N ASP A 120 24.94 3.76 -13.05
CA ASP A 120 26.03 3.91 -12.09
C ASP A 120 25.55 4.63 -10.81
N ARG A 121 24.82 5.75 -10.97
CA ARG A 121 24.25 6.51 -9.85
C ARG A 121 23.28 5.68 -9.01
N TRP A 122 22.41 4.89 -9.65
CA TRP A 122 21.45 4.07 -8.92
C TRP A 122 22.08 2.87 -8.25
N LEU A 123 23.10 2.25 -8.88
CA LEU A 123 23.86 1.18 -8.24
C LEU A 123 24.61 1.68 -7.00
N GLU A 124 25.19 2.87 -7.07
CA GLU A 124 25.85 3.50 -5.92
C GLU A 124 24.81 3.82 -4.81
N ARG A 125 23.69 4.45 -5.17
CA ARG A 125 22.60 4.79 -4.24
C ARG A 125 22.03 3.59 -3.50
N MET A 126 21.97 2.43 -4.17
CA MET A 126 21.44 1.17 -3.64
C MET A 126 22.52 0.27 -3.04
N GLU A 127 23.77 0.74 -2.91
CA GLU A 127 24.92 -0.03 -2.39
C GLU A 127 25.16 -1.32 -3.18
N LEU A 128 25.10 -1.24 -4.51
CA LEU A 128 25.29 -2.36 -5.44
C LEU A 128 26.41 -2.11 -6.45
N ALA A 129 27.21 -1.04 -6.28
CA ALA A 129 28.26 -0.66 -7.24
C ALA A 129 29.31 -1.78 -7.40
N ASP A 130 29.69 -2.46 -6.31
CA ASP A 130 30.60 -3.60 -6.28
C ASP A 130 30.03 -4.87 -6.93
N ARG A 131 28.72 -4.94 -7.11
CA ARG A 131 27.97 -6.06 -7.71
C ARG A 131 27.55 -5.83 -9.16
N ALA A 132 27.96 -4.71 -9.76
CA ALA A 132 27.54 -4.33 -11.13
C ALA A 132 27.88 -5.39 -12.19
N ASP A 133 28.99 -6.10 -12.02
CA ASP A 133 29.45 -7.15 -12.93
C ASP A 133 29.13 -8.57 -12.48
N SER A 134 28.50 -8.76 -11.30
CA SER A 134 28.00 -10.05 -10.83
C SER A 134 26.75 -10.45 -11.62
N LYS A 135 26.48 -11.75 -11.74
CA LYS A 135 25.20 -12.24 -12.29
C LYS A 135 24.08 -12.01 -11.28
N LEU A 136 22.87 -11.78 -11.77
CA LEU A 136 21.71 -11.54 -10.91
C LEU A 136 21.47 -12.72 -9.94
N GLU A 137 21.66 -13.95 -10.38
CA GLU A 137 21.48 -15.16 -9.56
C GLU A 137 22.47 -15.27 -8.39
N GLU A 138 23.59 -14.56 -8.44
CA GLU A 138 24.62 -14.54 -7.38
C GLU A 138 24.25 -13.56 -6.25
N LEU A 139 23.23 -12.71 -6.45
CA LEU A 139 22.79 -11.73 -5.47
C LEU A 139 21.78 -12.33 -4.49
N SER A 140 21.76 -11.80 -3.26
CA SER A 140 20.70 -12.08 -2.31
C SER A 140 19.33 -11.66 -2.85
N LYS A 141 18.25 -12.26 -2.34
CA LYS A 141 16.88 -11.91 -2.75
C LYS A 141 16.60 -10.40 -2.62
N GLY A 142 17.08 -9.75 -1.55
CA GLY A 142 16.94 -8.32 -1.35
C GLY A 142 17.68 -7.50 -2.40
N ASN A 143 18.91 -7.90 -2.73
CA ASN A 143 19.69 -7.22 -3.78
C ASN A 143 19.08 -7.42 -5.17
N GLN A 144 18.51 -8.59 -5.48
CA GLN A 144 17.74 -8.81 -6.70
C GLN A 144 16.55 -7.86 -6.79
N GLN A 145 15.83 -7.66 -5.68
CA GLN A 145 14.72 -6.70 -5.59
C GLN A 145 15.19 -5.26 -5.88
N LYS A 146 16.32 -4.85 -5.29
CA LYS A 146 16.93 -3.55 -5.57
C LYS A 146 17.25 -3.37 -7.07
N VAL A 147 17.85 -4.38 -7.70
CA VAL A 147 18.16 -4.34 -9.14
C VAL A 147 16.88 -4.19 -9.97
N GLN A 148 15.83 -4.93 -9.66
CA GLN A 148 14.55 -4.80 -10.36
C GLN A 148 13.93 -3.42 -10.16
N PHE A 149 13.97 -2.88 -8.93
CA PHE A 149 13.51 -1.54 -8.65
C PHE A 149 14.29 -0.50 -9.49
N ILE A 150 15.62 -0.58 -9.53
CA ILE A 150 16.43 0.30 -10.41
C ILE A 150 15.94 0.19 -11.86
N GLY A 151 15.76 -1.02 -12.37
CA GLY A 151 15.27 -1.24 -13.74
C GLY A 151 13.93 -0.55 -14.01
N SER A 152 13.05 -0.49 -13.03
CA SER A 152 11.71 0.12 -13.15
C SER A 152 11.73 1.64 -13.23
N ILE A 153 12.83 2.33 -12.81
CA ILE A 153 12.88 3.79 -12.72
C ILE A 153 13.88 4.44 -13.69
N LEU A 154 14.73 3.68 -14.39
CA LEU A 154 15.80 4.21 -15.25
C LEU A 154 15.31 5.14 -16.38
N HIS A 155 14.09 4.94 -16.86
CA HIS A 155 13.47 5.75 -17.91
C HIS A 155 12.71 6.97 -17.36
N GLU A 156 12.83 7.25 -16.05
CA GLU A 156 12.23 8.39 -15.35
C GLU A 156 10.70 8.47 -15.56
N PRO A 157 9.96 7.41 -15.24
CA PRO A 157 8.52 7.32 -15.47
C PRO A 157 7.75 8.40 -14.70
N GLU A 158 6.56 8.76 -15.18
CA GLU A 158 5.64 9.66 -14.48
C GLU A 158 4.82 8.92 -13.44
N ILE A 159 4.56 7.62 -13.69
CA ILE A 159 3.80 6.75 -12.79
C ILE A 159 4.68 5.54 -12.46
N MET A 160 4.81 5.24 -11.19
CA MET A 160 5.43 4.02 -10.69
C MET A 160 4.35 3.06 -10.22
N VAL A 161 4.38 1.83 -10.69
CA VAL A 161 3.51 0.73 -10.20
C VAL A 161 4.42 -0.32 -9.57
N LEU A 162 4.26 -0.51 -8.26
CA LEU A 162 5.13 -1.36 -7.45
C LEU A 162 4.28 -2.46 -6.80
N ASP A 163 4.51 -3.71 -7.21
CA ASP A 163 3.79 -4.86 -6.65
C ASP A 163 4.62 -5.48 -5.53
N GLU A 164 4.14 -5.38 -4.27
CA GLU A 164 4.80 -5.83 -3.03
C GLU A 164 6.28 -5.36 -2.92
N PRO A 165 6.60 -4.05 -3.03
CA PRO A 165 7.97 -3.56 -3.19
C PRO A 165 8.89 -3.86 -2.00
N PHE A 166 8.33 -4.04 -0.80
CA PHE A 166 9.08 -4.29 0.42
C PHE A 166 9.29 -5.79 0.72
N SER A 167 8.69 -6.68 -0.07
CA SER A 167 8.77 -8.12 0.12
C SER A 167 10.22 -8.61 0.06
N GLY A 168 10.66 -9.33 1.11
CA GLY A 168 11.99 -9.94 1.20
C GLY A 168 13.16 -8.96 1.33
N LEU A 169 12.89 -7.69 1.65
CA LEU A 169 13.89 -6.73 2.09
C LEU A 169 14.00 -6.78 3.63
N ASP A 170 15.22 -6.68 4.13
CA ASP A 170 15.48 -6.43 5.55
C ASP A 170 15.07 -4.98 5.94
N PRO A 171 14.95 -4.67 7.25
CA PRO A 171 14.49 -3.36 7.71
C PRO A 171 15.32 -2.17 7.20
N ILE A 172 16.65 -2.35 7.01
CA ILE A 172 17.54 -1.30 6.51
C ILE A 172 17.20 -0.99 5.05
N ASN A 173 17.11 -2.03 4.23
CA ASN A 173 16.77 -1.89 2.81
C ASN A 173 15.34 -1.39 2.59
N GLN A 174 14.38 -1.77 3.45
CA GLN A 174 13.04 -1.19 3.44
C GLN A 174 13.06 0.31 3.71
N ARG A 175 13.91 0.78 4.64
CA ARG A 175 14.07 2.21 4.92
C ARG A 175 14.60 2.95 3.71
N VAL A 176 15.67 2.46 3.09
CA VAL A 176 16.25 3.06 1.87
C VAL A 176 15.20 3.15 0.76
N LEU A 177 14.43 2.09 0.54
CA LEU A 177 13.39 2.11 -0.49
C LEU A 177 12.28 3.13 -0.17
N ARG A 178 11.87 3.27 1.10
CA ARG A 178 10.89 4.30 1.52
C ARG A 178 11.40 5.71 1.28
N GLU A 179 12.68 5.98 1.59
CA GLU A 179 13.31 7.27 1.33
C GLU A 179 13.27 7.61 -0.16
N ILE A 180 13.62 6.66 -1.02
CA ILE A 180 13.56 6.83 -2.49
C ILE A 180 12.12 7.08 -2.97
N ILE A 181 11.14 6.33 -2.47
CA ILE A 181 9.72 6.54 -2.79
C ILE A 181 9.30 7.97 -2.41
N THR A 182 9.72 8.44 -1.23
CA THR A 182 9.43 9.81 -0.76
C THR A 182 10.09 10.86 -1.65
N GLU A 183 11.32 10.65 -2.07
CA GLU A 183 12.03 11.55 -3.00
C GLU A 183 11.34 11.60 -4.38
N LEU A 184 10.93 10.45 -4.91
CA LEU A 184 10.19 10.38 -6.18
C LEU A 184 8.84 11.10 -6.10
N LYS A 185 8.12 10.96 -4.98
CA LYS A 185 6.90 11.71 -4.69
C LYS A 185 7.17 13.21 -4.66
N ALA A 186 8.21 13.66 -3.93
CA ALA A 186 8.60 15.07 -3.86
C ALA A 186 8.98 15.64 -5.23
N ALA A 187 9.49 14.80 -6.14
CA ALA A 187 9.72 15.14 -7.54
C ALA A 187 8.45 15.12 -8.42
N GLY A 188 7.27 14.98 -7.82
CA GLY A 188 5.97 15.02 -8.52
C GLY A 188 5.59 13.72 -9.22
N ARG A 189 6.26 12.59 -8.94
CA ARG A 189 5.91 11.29 -9.52
C ARG A 189 4.70 10.71 -8.81
N THR A 190 3.82 10.06 -9.55
CA THR A 190 2.71 9.28 -8.99
C THR A 190 3.19 7.89 -8.66
N ILE A 191 2.88 7.38 -7.47
CA ILE A 191 3.32 6.07 -7.03
C ILE A 191 2.11 5.26 -6.62
N ILE A 192 1.93 4.09 -7.22
CA ILE A 192 0.90 3.12 -6.89
C ILE A 192 1.63 1.89 -6.39
N PHE A 193 1.36 1.45 -5.17
CA PHE A 193 1.92 0.19 -4.73
C PHE A 193 0.89 -0.71 -4.05
N SER A 194 1.00 -2.00 -4.32
CA SER A 194 0.22 -3.01 -3.63
C SER A 194 0.97 -3.49 -2.40
N THR A 195 0.24 -3.77 -1.34
CA THR A 195 0.77 -4.46 -0.18
C THR A 195 -0.33 -5.12 0.65
N HIS A 196 0.03 -6.20 1.35
CA HIS A 196 -0.78 -6.78 2.40
C HIS A 196 -0.34 -6.27 3.80
N ILE A 197 0.79 -5.54 3.89
CA ILE A 197 1.30 -4.95 5.14
C ILE A 197 0.81 -3.51 5.23
N ILE A 198 -0.23 -3.31 6.01
CA ILE A 198 -0.97 -2.05 6.11
C ILE A 198 -0.12 -0.93 6.68
N GLU A 199 0.77 -1.24 7.63
CA GLU A 199 1.71 -0.28 8.24
C GLU A 199 2.60 0.42 7.19
N HIS A 200 3.00 -0.29 6.13
CA HIS A 200 3.77 0.34 5.05
C HIS A 200 2.96 1.40 4.32
N ALA A 201 1.69 1.12 4.04
CA ALA A 201 0.81 2.08 3.39
C ALA A 201 0.52 3.29 4.28
N GLU A 202 0.23 3.06 5.56
CA GLU A 202 -0.07 4.13 6.51
C GLU A 202 1.08 5.14 6.65
N ARG A 203 2.32 4.67 6.51
CA ARG A 203 3.53 5.53 6.60
C ARG A 203 3.86 6.30 5.32
N ILE A 204 3.41 5.85 4.15
CA ILE A 204 3.92 6.36 2.87
C ILE A 204 2.82 6.97 2.01
N CYS A 205 1.59 6.43 2.10
CA CYS A 205 0.50 6.81 1.21
C CYS A 205 -0.20 8.10 1.62
N ASP A 206 -0.72 8.80 0.62
CA ASP A 206 -1.71 9.85 0.78
C ASP A 206 -3.12 9.28 0.68
N HIS A 207 -3.27 8.30 -0.21
CA HIS A 207 -4.54 7.65 -0.55
C HIS A 207 -4.40 6.14 -0.47
N VAL A 208 -5.50 5.47 -0.18
CA VAL A 208 -5.57 4.01 -0.17
C VAL A 208 -6.87 3.52 -0.79
N ALA A 209 -6.81 2.37 -1.44
CA ALA A 209 -7.97 1.53 -1.68
C ALA A 209 -7.77 0.19 -0.98
N ILE A 210 -8.74 -0.21 -0.17
CA ILE A 210 -8.78 -1.52 0.47
C ILE A 210 -9.59 -2.45 -0.42
N ILE A 211 -8.97 -3.53 -0.88
CA ILE A 211 -9.60 -4.56 -1.72
C ILE A 211 -9.70 -5.86 -0.94
N ALA A 212 -10.90 -6.44 -0.94
CA ALA A 212 -11.15 -7.76 -0.39
C ALA A 212 -12.07 -8.55 -1.32
N ARG A 213 -11.69 -9.80 -1.62
CA ARG A 213 -12.48 -10.72 -2.49
C ARG A 213 -12.91 -10.07 -3.82
N GLY A 214 -11.97 -9.39 -4.46
CA GLY A 214 -12.18 -8.71 -5.74
C GLY A 214 -13.05 -7.45 -5.67
N SER A 215 -13.45 -6.98 -4.49
CA SER A 215 -14.28 -5.78 -4.32
C SER A 215 -13.53 -4.70 -3.57
N LYS A 216 -13.75 -3.44 -3.92
CA LYS A 216 -13.29 -2.29 -3.17
C LYS A 216 -14.15 -2.11 -1.90
N VAL A 217 -13.52 -2.04 -0.74
CA VAL A 217 -14.16 -1.94 0.59
C VAL A 217 -14.10 -0.51 1.13
N ALA A 218 -12.96 0.16 0.88
CA ALA A 218 -12.75 1.56 1.22
C ALA A 218 -11.83 2.18 0.18
N ASP A 219 -11.93 3.50 -0.03
CA ASP A 219 -11.13 4.24 -1.01
C ASP A 219 -11.11 5.73 -0.67
N GLY A 220 -9.94 6.33 -0.75
CA GLY A 220 -9.79 7.77 -0.57
C GLY A 220 -8.50 8.18 0.13
N PRO A 221 -8.38 9.48 0.49
CA PRO A 221 -7.32 9.95 1.37
C PRO A 221 -7.34 9.18 2.69
N ILE A 222 -6.16 8.80 3.20
CA ILE A 222 -6.05 8.01 4.45
C ILE A 222 -6.85 8.64 5.59
N ALA A 223 -6.73 9.97 5.79
CA ALA A 223 -7.46 10.67 6.83
C ALA A 223 -9.00 10.59 6.65
N ALA A 224 -9.50 10.59 5.39
CA ALA A 224 -10.92 10.42 5.13
C ALA A 224 -11.38 9.00 5.43
N VAL A 225 -10.62 8.00 4.96
CA VAL A 225 -10.90 6.58 5.24
C VAL A 225 -10.94 6.30 6.75
N LYS A 226 -10.01 6.88 7.51
CA LYS A 226 -10.00 6.75 8.97
C LYS A 226 -11.24 7.36 9.61
N ARG A 227 -11.64 8.57 9.21
CA ARG A 227 -12.85 9.23 9.76
C ARG A 227 -14.15 8.55 9.36
N GLU A 228 -14.26 8.04 8.13
CA GLU A 228 -15.50 7.41 7.65
C GLU A 228 -15.72 6.01 8.20
N HIS A 229 -14.63 5.32 8.55
CA HIS A 229 -14.68 3.89 8.84
C HIS A 229 -14.22 3.52 10.24
N GLY A 230 -13.78 4.49 11.02
CA GLY A 230 -13.33 4.25 12.37
C GLY A 230 -13.92 5.22 13.39
N GLU A 231 -14.25 4.71 14.56
CA GLU A 231 -14.61 5.51 15.73
C GLU A 231 -13.31 5.96 16.43
N GLU A 232 -13.24 7.23 16.83
CA GLU A 232 -12.19 7.67 17.74
C GLU A 232 -12.22 6.85 19.01
N TYR A 233 -11.05 6.48 19.49
CA TYR A 233 -10.93 5.76 20.74
C TYR A 233 -9.82 6.34 21.61
N VAL A 234 -9.85 6.00 22.89
CA VAL A 234 -8.78 6.35 23.83
C VAL A 234 -7.90 5.13 24.05
N ALA A 235 -6.62 5.23 23.68
CA ALA A 235 -5.61 4.24 24.01
C ALA A 235 -5.14 4.48 25.45
N ILE A 236 -5.34 3.49 26.33
CA ILE A 236 -4.97 3.57 27.74
C ILE A 236 -3.99 2.46 28.07
N ARG A 237 -2.82 2.82 28.61
CA ARG A 237 -1.89 1.87 29.22
C ARG A 237 -1.84 2.09 30.72
N LEU A 238 -2.17 1.04 31.46
CA LEU A 238 -2.14 1.05 32.91
C LEU A 238 -0.71 0.85 33.43
N GLU A 239 -0.37 1.47 34.57
CA GLU A 239 0.92 1.23 35.23
C GLU A 239 0.99 -0.20 35.77
N GLN A 240 -0.12 -0.68 36.33
CA GLN A 240 -0.29 -2.05 36.78
C GLN A 240 -1.51 -2.65 36.09
N TRP A 241 -1.30 -3.75 35.37
CA TRP A 241 -2.37 -4.47 34.69
C TRP A 241 -3.05 -5.42 35.68
N THR A 242 -4.24 -5.07 36.15
CA THR A 242 -5.08 -5.89 37.03
C THR A 242 -6.49 -5.99 36.48
N ALA A 243 -7.17 -7.10 36.71
CA ALA A 243 -8.57 -7.28 36.33
C ALA A 243 -9.50 -6.21 36.93
N ASP A 244 -9.18 -5.77 38.14
CA ASP A 244 -9.93 -4.71 38.83
C ASP A 244 -9.76 -3.37 38.12
N ALA A 245 -8.54 -2.98 37.74
CA ALA A 245 -8.29 -1.75 37.01
C ALA A 245 -8.99 -1.73 35.64
N VAL A 246 -8.96 -2.83 34.89
CA VAL A 246 -9.70 -2.98 33.63
C VAL A 246 -11.22 -2.87 33.88
N SER A 247 -11.72 -3.49 34.93
CA SER A 247 -13.14 -3.43 35.31
C SER A 247 -13.58 -2.02 35.68
N VAL A 248 -12.72 -1.23 36.34
CA VAL A 248 -12.96 0.18 36.62
C VAL A 248 -13.14 0.96 35.30
N VAL A 249 -12.22 0.81 34.34
CA VAL A 249 -12.32 1.47 33.01
C VAL A 249 -13.65 1.13 32.35
N ARG A 250 -14.06 -0.14 32.35
CA ARG A 250 -15.32 -0.58 31.72
C ARG A 250 -16.59 0.01 32.31
N ARG A 251 -16.56 0.40 33.58
CA ARG A 251 -17.73 0.93 34.32
C ARG A 251 -17.93 2.43 34.22
N LEU A 252 -16.95 3.17 33.63
CA LEU A 252 -17.06 4.62 33.50
C LEU A 252 -18.20 5.01 32.57
N ALA A 253 -18.93 6.05 32.94
CA ALA A 253 -20.15 6.44 32.22
C ALA A 253 -19.93 6.82 30.75
N GLY A 254 -18.77 7.40 30.43
CA GLY A 254 -18.40 7.79 29.07
C GLY A 254 -17.94 6.64 28.18
N VAL A 255 -17.76 5.42 28.72
CA VAL A 255 -17.23 4.26 27.99
C VAL A 255 -18.36 3.49 27.31
N ALA A 256 -18.24 3.28 26.01
CA ALA A 256 -19.14 2.43 25.23
C ALA A 256 -18.61 0.98 25.14
N ARG A 257 -17.32 0.82 24.88
CA ARG A 257 -16.69 -0.50 24.68
C ARG A 257 -15.21 -0.44 25.08
N VAL A 258 -14.69 -1.54 25.60
CA VAL A 258 -13.26 -1.72 25.92
C VAL A 258 -12.77 -2.99 25.24
N ARG A 259 -11.75 -2.87 24.42
CA ARG A 259 -10.97 -3.96 23.84
C ARG A 259 -9.61 -4.04 24.53
N GLU A 260 -9.11 -5.24 24.76
CA GLU A 260 -7.81 -5.49 25.38
C GLU A 260 -6.80 -5.94 24.34
N HIS A 261 -5.70 -5.20 24.21
CA HIS A 261 -4.58 -5.52 23.33
C HIS A 261 -3.29 -5.67 24.14
N GLY A 262 -3.05 -6.88 24.68
CA GLY A 262 -1.92 -7.15 25.57
C GLY A 262 -1.96 -6.29 26.83
N THR A 263 -1.11 -5.25 26.93
CA THR A 263 -1.05 -4.33 28.08
C THR A 263 -1.69 -2.97 27.79
N GLU A 264 -2.44 -2.84 26.72
CA GLU A 264 -3.12 -1.61 26.29
C GLU A 264 -4.64 -1.85 26.17
N LEU A 265 -5.42 -0.88 26.62
CA LEU A 265 -6.86 -0.85 26.45
C LEU A 265 -7.20 0.13 25.35
N GLU A 266 -8.01 -0.32 24.42
CA GLU A 266 -8.68 0.51 23.42
C GLU A 266 -10.09 0.78 23.93
N VAL A 267 -10.38 2.03 24.24
CA VAL A 267 -11.64 2.47 24.86
C VAL A 267 -12.43 3.32 23.88
N ALA A 268 -13.47 2.74 23.28
CA ALA A 268 -14.44 3.50 22.50
C ALA A 268 -15.35 4.30 23.45
N LEU A 269 -15.52 5.57 23.11
CA LEU A 269 -16.38 6.48 23.88
C LEU A 269 -17.83 6.41 23.37
N ARG A 270 -18.77 6.75 24.23
CA ARG A 270 -20.15 6.99 23.81
C ARG A 270 -20.24 8.30 23.05
N ASP A 271 -21.24 8.41 22.18
CA ASP A 271 -21.50 9.63 21.43
C ASP A 271 -21.58 10.85 22.35
N GLY A 272 -20.77 11.87 22.06
CA GLY A 272 -20.70 13.11 22.83
C GLY A 272 -19.94 12.99 24.16
N ALA A 273 -19.32 11.87 24.48
CA ALA A 273 -18.45 11.77 25.66
C ALA A 273 -17.11 12.48 25.43
N ASP A 274 -16.69 13.24 26.43
CA ASP A 274 -15.42 13.99 26.39
C ASP A 274 -14.26 13.14 26.90
N PRO A 275 -13.21 12.90 26.10
CA PRO A 275 -12.01 12.17 26.54
C PRO A 275 -11.34 12.80 27.77
N GLN A 276 -11.36 14.13 27.91
CA GLN A 276 -10.77 14.82 29.06
C GLN A 276 -11.53 14.48 30.35
N ARG A 277 -12.86 14.40 30.27
CA ARG A 277 -13.67 13.98 31.39
C ARG A 277 -13.38 12.53 31.77
N LEU A 278 -13.22 11.63 30.80
CA LEU A 278 -12.82 10.26 31.04
C LEU A 278 -11.48 10.18 31.78
N LEU A 279 -10.48 10.99 31.37
CA LEU A 279 -9.19 11.07 32.06
C LEU A 279 -9.35 11.49 33.52
N HIS A 280 -10.13 12.54 33.80
CA HIS A 280 -10.37 13.00 35.16
C HIS A 280 -11.07 11.93 36.00
N GLU A 281 -12.07 11.26 35.48
CA GLU A 281 -12.78 10.17 36.16
C GLU A 281 -11.84 9.00 36.48
N LEU A 282 -10.97 8.61 35.51
CA LEU A 282 -9.97 7.56 35.73
C LEU A 282 -8.98 7.91 36.85
N VAL A 283 -8.44 9.12 36.83
CA VAL A 283 -7.51 9.60 37.89
C VAL A 283 -8.18 9.62 39.24
N ALA A 284 -9.46 10.02 39.32
CA ALA A 284 -10.24 10.05 40.55
C ALA A 284 -10.46 8.68 41.15
N THR A 285 -10.45 7.61 40.34
CA THR A 285 -10.55 6.23 40.86
C THR A 285 -9.27 5.68 41.47
N GLY A 286 -8.15 6.44 41.36
CA GLY A 286 -6.84 6.00 41.83
C GLY A 286 -6.10 5.08 40.88
N VAL A 287 -6.64 4.81 39.68
CA VAL A 287 -5.96 4.04 38.64
C VAL A 287 -4.78 4.84 38.10
N ARG A 288 -3.59 4.25 38.12
CA ARG A 288 -2.37 4.87 37.58
C ARG A 288 -2.21 4.54 36.12
N LEU A 289 -1.97 5.60 35.30
CA LEU A 289 -1.84 5.52 33.87
C LEU A 289 -0.38 5.72 33.46
N ARG A 290 0.09 4.93 32.49
CA ARG A 290 1.34 5.17 31.76
C ARG A 290 1.11 5.96 30.46
N ARG A 291 -0.06 5.75 29.83
CA ARG A 291 -0.45 6.40 28.59
C ARG A 291 -1.95 6.64 28.61
N PHE A 292 -2.34 7.80 28.15
CA PHE A 292 -3.71 8.17 27.81
C PHE A 292 -3.62 9.00 26.52
N GLU A 293 -4.16 8.51 25.45
CA GLU A 293 -4.06 9.16 24.14
C GLU A 293 -5.36 8.98 23.38
N VAL A 294 -5.93 10.11 22.93
CA VAL A 294 -7.06 10.10 21.99
C VAL A 294 -6.48 9.80 20.63
N THR A 295 -6.93 8.74 20.00
CA THR A 295 -6.34 8.27 18.77
C THR A 295 -7.40 7.92 17.74
N GLU A 296 -7.10 8.15 16.49
CA GLU A 296 -7.90 7.66 15.37
C GLU A 296 -7.61 6.17 15.16
N PRO A 297 -8.56 5.40 14.63
CA PRO A 297 -8.31 4.01 14.30
C PRO A 297 -7.18 3.87 13.28
N SER A 298 -6.37 2.83 13.43
CA SER A 298 -5.37 2.50 12.42
C SER A 298 -6.06 1.96 11.16
N LEU A 299 -5.40 2.08 10.00
CA LEU A 299 -5.89 1.41 8.80
C LEU A 299 -5.99 -0.10 8.98
N GLU A 300 -5.17 -0.70 9.84
CA GLU A 300 -5.21 -2.12 10.17
C GLU A 300 -6.51 -2.50 10.88
N GLN A 301 -6.95 -1.69 11.85
CA GLN A 301 -8.24 -1.91 12.53
C GLN A 301 -9.41 -1.82 11.55
N ILE A 302 -9.42 -0.79 10.71
CA ILE A 302 -10.43 -0.62 9.67
C ILE A 302 -10.44 -1.82 8.70
N PHE A 303 -9.24 -2.28 8.32
CA PHE A 303 -9.09 -3.44 7.47
C PHE A 303 -9.67 -4.70 8.10
N ILE A 304 -9.31 -5.01 9.36
CA ILE A 304 -9.80 -6.18 10.09
C ILE A 304 -11.33 -6.12 10.22
N GLU A 305 -11.89 -4.97 10.57
CA GLU A 305 -13.34 -4.80 10.71
C GLU A 305 -14.08 -4.97 9.38
N ARG A 306 -13.57 -4.38 8.31
CA ARG A 306 -14.25 -4.39 7.00
C ARG A 306 -14.04 -5.70 6.22
N VAL A 307 -12.89 -6.31 6.36
CA VAL A 307 -12.59 -7.60 5.72
C VAL A 307 -13.17 -8.73 6.57
N GLY A 308 -12.98 -8.71 7.89
CA GLY A 308 -13.50 -9.71 8.81
C GLY A 308 -15.04 -9.73 8.91
N ALA A 309 -15.71 -8.58 8.84
CA ALA A 309 -17.17 -8.51 8.80
C ALA A 309 -17.76 -9.21 7.56
N ARG A 310 -17.04 -9.14 6.42
CA ARG A 310 -17.42 -9.86 5.18
C ARG A 310 -17.11 -11.35 5.23
N ASP A 311 -16.20 -11.79 6.11
CA ASP A 311 -15.93 -13.21 6.33
C ASP A 311 -17.02 -13.89 7.18
N ALA A 312 -17.72 -13.12 8.03
CA ALA A 312 -18.85 -13.62 8.80
C ALA A 312 -20.14 -13.85 8.00
N ASP A 313 -20.27 -13.17 6.84
CA ASP A 313 -21.45 -13.25 5.96
C ASP A 313 -21.37 -14.34 4.89
N VAL A 314 -20.31 -15.18 4.87
CA VAL A 314 -20.11 -16.21 3.84
C VAL A 314 -20.40 -17.60 4.42
N PRO A 315 -21.27 -18.40 3.74
CA PRO A 315 -21.49 -19.81 4.09
C PRO A 315 -20.18 -20.60 4.06
N ALA A 316 -19.98 -21.48 5.03
CA ALA A 316 -18.77 -22.29 5.21
C ALA A 316 -18.35 -23.13 3.99
N GLU A 317 -19.23 -23.30 3.00
CA GLU A 317 -18.98 -24.03 1.75
C GLU A 317 -18.07 -23.30 0.76
N GLU A 318 -17.94 -21.97 0.80
CA GLU A 318 -17.02 -21.22 -0.07
C GLU A 318 -15.58 -21.14 0.46
N LEU A 319 -15.36 -21.45 1.74
CA LEU A 319 -14.03 -21.42 2.38
C LEU A 319 -13.17 -22.67 2.08
N ALA A 320 -13.75 -23.73 1.52
CA ALA A 320 -13.07 -25.01 1.28
C ALA A 320 -12.28 -25.06 -0.06
N HIS A 321 -12.25 -23.99 -0.85
CA HIS A 321 -11.62 -23.95 -2.19
C HIS A 321 -10.62 -22.79 -2.37
N VAL A 322 -9.96 -22.33 -1.30
CA VAL A 322 -8.85 -21.37 -1.40
C VAL A 322 -7.53 -22.01 -1.02
#